data_b4a6d3e813b2164c1fe0c5ad1f395e62
#
_entry.id   b4a6d3e813b2164c1fe0c5ad1f395e62
#
_cell.length_a   1.000
_cell.length_b   1.000
_cell.length_c   1.000
_cell.angle_alpha   90.00
_cell.angle_beta   90.00
_cell.angle_gamma   90.00
#
_symmetry.space_group_name_H-M   'P 1'
#
loop_
_entity.id
_entity.type
_entity.pdbx_description
1 polymer ?
#
loop_
_entity_poly.entity_id
_entity_poly.type
_entity_poly.pdbx_seq_one_letter_code
_entity_poly.pdbx_strand_id
1 'polypeptide(L)'
;MKRSAVIVLMLHTYCGFSQSPHELIYFVGCFVNGTTQIQFEFDSEEIYYADFQKPEMIYTVPVCIDPNPNQIWSSLTMRDILENRDLCLAFTSIVESKENNTPEVKVPPDVTLYPSEEVQVGVENKLTCFVDHFYPPSINVSWTKNDQPVSEGVSLSRYYPKKDQTFHQFSSLTFTPSEGDIYSCTVEHSALETPKTRILEPDVNDPGRGPDIFCGLGLTLGLLMVAAAVFLIVKTKDG
;
A
#
# COMPACT_ATOMS: atom_id res chain seq x y z
N MET A 1 -15.25 -18.79 -58.82
CA MET A 1 -15.10 -17.58 -57.96
C MET A 1 -15.29 -17.99 -56.52
N LYS A 2 -14.20 -18.20 -55.76
CA LYS A 2 -14.26 -18.54 -54.32
C LYS A 2 -14.24 -17.23 -53.58
N ARG A 3 -15.29 -16.94 -52.80
CA ARG A 3 -15.37 -15.79 -51.92
C ARG A 3 -14.56 -16.05 -50.66
N SER A 4 -13.46 -15.36 -50.51
CA SER A 4 -12.72 -15.32 -49.22
C SER A 4 -13.55 -14.51 -48.21
N ALA A 5 -14.08 -15.17 -47.19
CA ALA A 5 -14.68 -14.51 -46.07
C ALA A 5 -13.56 -13.96 -45.16
N VAL A 6 -13.40 -12.66 -45.14
CA VAL A 6 -12.56 -11.97 -44.16
C VAL A 6 -13.39 -11.83 -42.88
N ILE A 7 -13.07 -12.61 -41.86
CA ILE A 7 -13.64 -12.46 -40.52
C ILE A 7 -12.90 -11.32 -39.86
N VAL A 8 -13.52 -10.15 -39.81
CA VAL A 8 -13.05 -9.02 -39.00
C VAL A 8 -13.57 -9.23 -37.58
N LEU A 9 -12.70 -9.70 -36.69
CA LEU A 9 -12.97 -9.70 -35.25
C LEU A 9 -12.93 -8.26 -34.75
N MET A 10 -14.10 -7.61 -34.66
CA MET A 10 -14.25 -6.37 -33.93
C MET A 10 -14.23 -6.68 -32.43
N LEU A 11 -13.08 -6.49 -31.81
CA LEU A 11 -12.97 -6.40 -30.34
C LEU A 11 -13.65 -5.10 -29.93
N HIS A 12 -14.91 -5.18 -29.55
CA HIS A 12 -15.58 -4.10 -28.83
C HIS A 12 -15.03 -4.11 -27.40
N THR A 13 -14.03 -3.28 -27.15
CA THR A 13 -13.69 -2.90 -25.77
C THR A 13 -14.84 -2.03 -25.27
N TYR A 14 -15.77 -2.64 -24.56
CA TYR A 14 -16.69 -1.90 -23.72
C TYR A 14 -15.85 -1.26 -22.59
N CYS A 15 -15.49 -0.01 -22.77
CA CYS A 15 -15.09 0.85 -21.68
C CYS A 15 -16.37 1.10 -20.87
N GLY A 16 -16.72 0.18 -20.00
CA GLY A 16 -17.74 0.38 -19.00
C GLY A 16 -17.25 1.52 -18.11
N PHE A 17 -17.84 2.69 -18.18
CA PHE A 17 -17.75 3.69 -17.14
C PHE A 17 -18.39 3.03 -15.90
N SER A 18 -17.56 2.36 -15.08
CA SER A 18 -17.93 2.01 -13.73
C SER A 18 -18.04 3.33 -12.99
N GLN A 19 -19.26 3.78 -12.71
CA GLN A 19 -19.51 4.80 -11.71
C GLN A 19 -19.30 4.12 -10.33
N SER A 20 -18.07 3.81 -10.00
CA SER A 20 -17.74 3.51 -8.62
C SER A 20 -17.93 4.80 -7.82
N PRO A 21 -18.70 4.79 -6.74
CA PRO A 21 -18.80 5.95 -5.88
C PRO A 21 -17.42 6.29 -5.33
N HIS A 22 -17.00 7.55 -5.51
CA HIS A 22 -15.76 8.04 -4.92
C HIS A 22 -15.96 8.28 -3.43
N GLU A 23 -14.94 8.01 -2.66
CA GLU A 23 -14.92 8.21 -1.22
C GLU A 23 -14.00 9.38 -0.84
N LEU A 24 -14.54 10.30 -0.03
CA LEU A 24 -13.79 11.41 0.55
C LEU A 24 -13.78 11.25 2.06
N ILE A 25 -12.59 11.22 2.67
CA ILE A 25 -12.42 11.14 4.11
C ILE A 25 -11.66 12.37 4.58
N TYR A 26 -12.28 13.16 5.47
CA TYR A 26 -11.60 14.18 6.25
C TYR A 26 -11.47 13.67 7.68
N PHE A 27 -10.26 13.31 8.07
CA PHE A 27 -9.99 12.73 9.38
C PHE A 27 -9.38 13.75 10.32
N VAL A 28 -9.96 13.88 11.52
CA VAL A 28 -9.44 14.65 12.65
C VAL A 28 -9.33 13.72 13.84
N GLY A 29 -8.11 13.33 14.19
CA GLY A 29 -7.81 12.44 15.31
C GLY A 29 -7.10 13.16 16.43
N CYS A 30 -7.61 13.01 17.66
CA CYS A 30 -6.97 13.43 18.89
C CYS A 30 -6.79 12.23 19.79
N PHE A 31 -5.55 11.91 20.08
CA PHE A 31 -5.21 10.71 20.84
C PHE A 31 -4.91 11.05 22.30
N VAL A 32 -5.17 10.11 23.20
CA VAL A 32 -4.99 10.28 24.65
C VAL A 32 -3.56 10.66 25.03
N ASN A 33 -2.56 10.28 24.21
CA ASN A 33 -1.17 10.68 24.39
C ASN A 33 -0.89 12.16 24.02
N GLY A 34 -1.92 12.91 23.61
CA GLY A 34 -1.82 14.31 23.21
C GLY A 34 -1.40 14.53 21.76
N THR A 35 -1.16 13.46 20.98
CA THR A 35 -0.90 13.60 19.55
C THR A 35 -2.18 13.91 18.80
N THR A 36 -2.06 14.69 17.73
CA THR A 36 -3.17 15.02 16.84
C THR A 36 -2.80 14.73 15.40
N GLN A 37 -3.77 14.27 14.63
CA GLN A 37 -3.59 13.96 13.22
C GLN A 37 -4.79 14.50 12.44
N ILE A 38 -4.52 15.27 11.39
CA ILE A 38 -5.54 15.76 10.47
C ILE A 38 -5.06 15.45 9.06
N GLN A 39 -5.89 14.76 8.29
CA GLN A 39 -5.58 14.39 6.92
C GLN A 39 -6.85 14.32 6.08
N PHE A 40 -6.65 14.40 4.78
CA PHE A 40 -7.69 14.27 3.78
C PHE A 40 -7.30 13.18 2.80
N GLU A 41 -8.24 12.26 2.54
CA GLU A 41 -8.07 11.13 1.64
C GLU A 41 -9.14 11.15 0.56
N PHE A 42 -8.77 10.71 -0.64
CA PHE A 42 -9.65 10.46 -1.76
C PHE A 42 -9.42 9.04 -2.26
N ASP A 43 -10.46 8.21 -2.25
CA ASP A 43 -10.41 6.80 -2.64
C ASP A 43 -9.28 6.03 -1.93
N SER A 44 -9.09 6.29 -0.61
CA SER A 44 -8.05 5.72 0.23
C SER A 44 -6.61 6.19 -0.07
N GLU A 45 -6.45 7.19 -0.95
CA GLU A 45 -5.16 7.84 -1.19
C GLU A 45 -5.10 9.16 -0.39
N GLU A 46 -4.02 9.36 0.36
CA GLU A 46 -3.80 10.58 1.10
C GLU A 46 -3.50 11.74 0.15
N ILE A 47 -4.30 12.79 0.21
CA ILE A 47 -4.16 13.99 -0.62
C ILE A 47 -3.32 15.05 0.08
N TYR A 48 -3.59 15.27 1.36
CA TYR A 48 -2.78 16.14 2.22
C TYR A 48 -2.94 15.78 3.69
N TYR A 49 -1.98 16.25 4.49
CA TYR A 49 -2.03 16.20 5.95
C TYR A 49 -1.50 17.48 6.56
N ALA A 50 -1.82 17.71 7.83
CA ALA A 50 -1.28 18.80 8.60
C ALA A 50 -0.02 18.39 9.36
N ASP A 51 1.07 19.13 9.17
CA ASP A 51 2.24 19.09 10.05
C ASP A 51 2.08 20.13 11.15
N PHE A 52 1.93 19.69 12.40
CA PHE A 52 1.80 20.60 13.54
C PHE A 52 3.14 21.02 14.14
N GLN A 53 4.25 20.40 13.75
CA GLN A 53 5.59 20.84 14.16
C GLN A 53 6.03 22.07 13.37
N LYS A 54 5.69 22.08 12.08
CA LYS A 54 5.89 23.21 11.16
C LYS A 54 4.55 23.66 10.64
N PRO A 55 3.72 24.39 11.37
CA PRO A 55 2.30 24.63 11.04
C PRO A 55 2.04 24.86 9.54
N GLU A 56 2.01 23.77 8.78
CA GLU A 56 1.83 23.77 7.32
C GLU A 56 1.01 22.57 6.85
N MET A 57 0.40 22.70 5.70
CA MET A 57 -0.28 21.60 5.01
C MET A 57 0.69 20.96 4.02
N ILE A 58 0.92 19.68 4.16
CA ILE A 58 1.78 18.89 3.26
C ILE A 58 0.89 18.16 2.26
N TYR A 59 1.07 18.44 0.98
CA TYR A 59 0.35 17.79 -0.11
C TYR A 59 1.14 16.56 -0.57
N THR A 60 0.46 15.42 -0.66
CA THR A 60 1.04 14.12 -1.05
C THR A 60 0.73 13.73 -2.48
N VAL A 61 -0.17 14.47 -3.14
CA VAL A 61 -0.52 14.23 -4.55
C VAL A 61 0.69 14.46 -5.45
N PRO A 62 1.04 13.50 -6.33
CA PRO A 62 2.11 13.67 -7.29
C PRO A 62 1.89 14.87 -8.19
N VAL A 63 2.95 15.65 -8.46
CA VAL A 63 2.92 16.87 -9.30
C VAL A 63 2.40 16.60 -10.72
N CYS A 64 2.53 15.36 -11.21
CA CYS A 64 1.99 14.96 -12.51
C CYS A 64 0.46 14.86 -12.51
N ILE A 65 -0.17 14.66 -11.35
CA ILE A 65 -1.64 14.59 -11.20
C ILE A 65 -2.19 15.98 -10.91
N ASP A 66 -1.58 16.69 -9.98
CA ASP A 66 -1.92 18.07 -9.66
C ASP A 66 -0.66 18.92 -9.49
N PRO A 67 -0.31 19.73 -10.51
CA PRO A 67 0.87 20.59 -10.44
C PRO A 67 0.71 21.76 -9.47
N ASN A 68 -0.50 22.04 -9.01
CA ASN A 68 -0.78 23.18 -8.15
C ASN A 68 -1.88 22.86 -7.10
N PRO A 69 -1.62 21.91 -6.18
CA PRO A 69 -2.62 21.41 -5.23
C PRO A 69 -3.22 22.51 -4.35
N ASN A 70 -2.48 23.56 -4.04
CA ASN A 70 -2.95 24.70 -3.30
C ASN A 70 -4.13 25.43 -3.96
N GLN A 71 -4.31 25.32 -5.27
CA GLN A 71 -5.36 26.00 -5.99
C GLN A 71 -6.71 25.28 -5.86
N ILE A 72 -6.70 23.97 -5.87
CA ILE A 72 -7.93 23.14 -5.74
C ILE A 72 -8.42 23.15 -4.29
N TRP A 73 -7.50 23.08 -3.33
CA TRP A 73 -7.80 22.93 -1.90
C TRP A 73 -7.71 24.26 -1.11
N SER A 74 -7.69 25.39 -1.81
CA SER A 74 -7.55 26.73 -1.21
C SER A 74 -8.70 27.14 -0.27
N SER A 75 -9.78 26.39 -0.24
CA SER A 75 -10.93 26.66 0.65
C SER A 75 -10.66 26.28 2.11
N LEU A 76 -9.68 25.40 2.37
CA LEU A 76 -9.27 25.00 3.70
C LEU A 76 -7.90 25.58 4.03
N THR A 77 -7.86 26.39 5.06
CA THR A 77 -6.61 27.05 5.50
C THR A 77 -6.01 26.36 6.70
N MET A 78 -4.72 26.56 6.96
CA MET A 78 -4.08 26.08 8.20
C MET A 78 -4.77 26.61 9.46
N ARG A 79 -5.40 27.76 9.38
CA ARG A 79 -6.20 28.31 10.49
C ARG A 79 -7.41 27.42 10.80
N ASP A 80 -8.15 26.99 9.79
CA ASP A 80 -9.32 26.11 9.97
C ASP A 80 -8.89 24.75 10.56
N ILE A 81 -7.74 24.26 10.15
CA ILE A 81 -7.14 23.01 10.67
C ILE A 81 -6.79 23.15 12.15
N LEU A 82 -6.20 24.28 12.55
CA LEU A 82 -5.88 24.56 13.95
C LEU A 82 -7.15 24.69 14.81
N GLU A 83 -8.18 25.35 14.30
CA GLU A 83 -9.48 25.45 14.98
C GLU A 83 -10.12 24.04 15.16
N ASN A 84 -10.08 23.18 14.13
CA ASN A 84 -10.57 21.81 14.22
C ASN A 84 -9.76 20.96 15.22
N ARG A 85 -8.43 21.13 15.28
CA ARG A 85 -7.58 20.49 16.28
C ARG A 85 -7.98 20.90 17.70
N ASP A 86 -8.13 22.19 17.95
CA ASP A 86 -8.43 22.73 19.27
C ASP A 86 -9.83 22.29 19.72
N LEU A 87 -10.79 22.23 18.80
CA LEU A 87 -12.13 21.68 19.06
C LEU A 87 -12.06 20.19 19.42
N CYS A 88 -11.27 19.40 18.70
CA CYS A 88 -11.08 17.99 18.96
C CYS A 88 -10.47 17.73 20.34
N LEU A 89 -9.42 18.46 20.71
CA LEU A 89 -8.80 18.39 22.04
C LEU A 89 -9.76 18.78 23.17
N ALA A 90 -10.55 19.83 22.97
CA ALA A 90 -11.57 20.24 23.93
C ALA A 90 -12.63 19.17 24.12
N PHE A 91 -13.07 18.54 23.03
CA PHE A 91 -14.06 17.45 23.08
C PHE A 91 -13.52 16.20 23.79
N THR A 92 -12.26 15.82 23.49
CA THR A 92 -11.58 14.69 24.14
C THR A 92 -11.53 14.89 25.66
N SER A 93 -11.16 16.08 26.13
CA SER A 93 -11.10 16.39 27.58
C SER A 93 -12.47 16.29 28.27
N ILE A 94 -13.56 16.67 27.57
CA ILE A 94 -14.93 16.55 28.10
C ILE A 94 -15.33 15.06 28.20
N VAL A 95 -15.01 14.26 27.20
CA VAL A 95 -15.31 12.82 27.17
C VAL A 95 -14.57 12.11 28.29
N GLU A 96 -13.26 12.32 28.41
CA GLU A 96 -12.43 11.73 29.47
C GLU A 96 -12.96 12.07 30.88
N SER A 97 -13.44 13.30 31.09
CA SER A 97 -14.00 13.72 32.38
C SER A 97 -15.32 13.01 32.73
N LYS A 98 -16.01 12.44 31.72
CA LYS A 98 -17.31 11.77 31.89
C LYS A 98 -17.22 10.25 31.82
N GLU A 99 -16.15 9.73 31.31
CA GLU A 99 -15.93 8.27 31.25
C GLU A 99 -15.58 7.72 32.65
N ASN A 100 -16.59 7.15 33.32
CA ASN A 100 -16.41 6.40 34.56
C ASN A 100 -15.87 5.00 34.25
N ASN A 101 -14.55 4.85 33.99
CA ASN A 101 -13.87 3.55 33.82
C ASN A 101 -14.58 2.54 32.89
N THR A 102 -15.18 3.01 31.82
CA THR A 102 -15.72 2.10 30.80
C THR A 102 -14.57 1.33 30.17
N PRO A 103 -14.63 -0.01 30.12
CA PRO A 103 -13.56 -0.80 29.48
C PRO A 103 -13.37 -0.38 28.03
N GLU A 104 -12.17 -0.01 27.67
CA GLU A 104 -11.81 0.31 26.29
C GLU A 104 -11.94 -0.94 25.40
N VAL A 105 -12.68 -0.79 24.30
CA VAL A 105 -12.72 -1.84 23.27
C VAL A 105 -11.35 -1.91 22.63
N LYS A 106 -10.76 -3.11 22.53
CA LYS A 106 -9.45 -3.32 21.91
C LYS A 106 -9.58 -4.34 20.80
N VAL A 107 -9.01 -4.00 19.65
CA VAL A 107 -8.94 -4.89 18.48
C VAL A 107 -7.47 -5.14 18.14
N PRO A 108 -7.02 -6.41 18.15
CA PRO A 108 -5.62 -6.75 17.88
C PRO A 108 -5.28 -6.59 16.39
N PRO A 109 -4.06 -6.09 16.05
CA PRO A 109 -3.65 -5.89 14.67
C PRO A 109 -3.44 -7.19 13.91
N ASP A 110 -3.71 -7.14 12.59
CA ASP A 110 -3.18 -8.07 11.63
C ASP A 110 -1.88 -7.52 11.03
N VAL A 111 -0.87 -8.37 10.87
CA VAL A 111 0.45 -7.95 10.41
C VAL A 111 0.86 -8.76 9.18
N THR A 112 1.20 -8.06 8.11
CA THR A 112 1.70 -8.64 6.86
C THR A 112 3.02 -7.97 6.49
N LEU A 113 4.01 -8.77 6.07
CA LEU A 113 5.34 -8.30 5.65
C LEU A 113 5.57 -8.69 4.20
N TYR A 114 5.92 -7.72 3.35
CA TYR A 114 6.17 -7.96 1.93
C TYR A 114 7.17 -6.96 1.34
N PRO A 115 8.00 -7.38 0.37
CA PRO A 115 8.87 -6.49 -0.37
C PRO A 115 8.09 -5.76 -1.48
N SER A 116 8.55 -4.57 -1.88
CA SER A 116 7.96 -3.79 -2.98
C SER A 116 8.26 -4.39 -4.36
N GLU A 117 9.44 -4.98 -4.51
CA GLU A 117 9.92 -5.61 -5.74
C GLU A 117 10.46 -7.01 -5.42
N GLU A 118 10.68 -7.82 -6.45
CA GLU A 118 11.35 -9.12 -6.30
C GLU A 118 12.73 -8.93 -5.62
N VAL A 119 12.99 -9.71 -4.58
CA VAL A 119 14.20 -9.57 -3.76
C VAL A 119 15.41 -10.12 -4.52
N GLN A 120 16.37 -9.23 -4.81
CA GLN A 120 17.64 -9.59 -5.45
C GLN A 120 18.81 -9.15 -4.57
N VAL A 121 19.79 -10.04 -4.38
CA VAL A 121 21.00 -9.73 -3.58
C VAL A 121 21.77 -8.56 -4.16
N GLY A 122 22.14 -7.62 -3.27
CA GLY A 122 22.89 -6.43 -3.63
C GLY A 122 22.09 -5.33 -4.33
N VAL A 123 20.77 -5.55 -4.54
CA VAL A 123 19.87 -4.56 -5.13
C VAL A 123 19.02 -3.94 -4.02
N GLU A 124 19.03 -2.60 -3.94
CA GLU A 124 18.21 -1.87 -2.98
C GLU A 124 16.72 -2.14 -3.24
N ASN A 125 15.97 -2.40 -2.18
CA ASN A 125 14.54 -2.67 -2.18
C ASN A 125 13.88 -2.05 -0.95
N LYS A 126 12.57 -2.05 -0.91
CA LYS A 126 11.76 -1.57 0.22
C LYS A 126 10.94 -2.71 0.79
N LEU A 127 11.06 -2.96 2.07
CA LEU A 127 10.28 -3.94 2.81
C LEU A 127 9.16 -3.20 3.55
N THR A 128 7.92 -3.63 3.38
CA THR A 128 6.75 -3.00 3.99
C THR A 128 6.11 -3.93 5.00
N CYS A 129 5.99 -3.45 6.23
CA CYS A 129 5.21 -4.04 7.29
C CYS A 129 3.84 -3.35 7.33
N PHE A 130 2.83 -4.02 6.84
CA PHE A 130 1.46 -3.55 6.83
C PHE A 130 0.75 -4.06 8.09
N VAL A 131 0.27 -3.11 8.89
CA VAL A 131 -0.45 -3.37 10.13
C VAL A 131 -1.87 -2.90 9.95
N ASP A 132 -2.82 -3.82 10.05
CA ASP A 132 -4.23 -3.57 9.71
C ASP A 132 -5.18 -3.95 10.84
N HIS A 133 -6.39 -3.39 10.80
CA HIS A 133 -7.52 -3.75 11.66
C HIS A 133 -7.27 -3.62 13.17
N PHE A 134 -6.59 -2.57 13.64
CA PHE A 134 -6.32 -2.40 15.07
C PHE A 134 -7.06 -1.21 15.69
N TYR A 135 -7.34 -1.32 16.99
CA TYR A 135 -7.86 -0.25 17.84
C TYR A 135 -7.41 -0.48 19.30
N PRO A 136 -6.96 0.55 20.04
CA PRO A 136 -6.83 1.96 19.68
C PRO A 136 -5.66 2.23 18.71
N PRO A 137 -5.60 3.44 18.09
CA PRO A 137 -4.49 3.83 17.22
C PRO A 137 -3.24 4.23 18.02
N SER A 138 -2.72 3.29 18.77
CA SER A 138 -1.46 3.41 19.54
C SER A 138 -0.69 2.11 19.35
N ILE A 139 0.28 2.13 18.44
CA ILE A 139 1.03 0.95 18.03
C ILE A 139 2.52 1.26 17.96
N ASN A 140 3.33 0.28 18.27
CA ASN A 140 4.78 0.36 18.13
C ASN A 140 5.26 -0.69 17.12
N VAL A 141 6.02 -0.23 16.12
CA VAL A 141 6.59 -1.09 15.08
C VAL A 141 8.11 -0.98 15.15
N SER A 142 8.77 -2.11 15.29
CA SER A 142 10.23 -2.19 15.36
C SER A 142 10.77 -3.16 14.32
N TRP A 143 12.00 -2.87 13.85
CA TRP A 143 12.67 -3.64 12.83
C TRP A 143 13.96 -4.23 13.35
N THR A 144 14.28 -5.46 12.91
CA THR A 144 15.59 -6.06 13.12
C THR A 144 16.17 -6.62 11.84
N LYS A 145 17.49 -6.61 11.72
CA LYS A 145 18.28 -7.30 10.71
C LYS A 145 19.21 -8.25 11.45
N ASN A 146 19.13 -9.55 11.20
CA ASN A 146 19.96 -10.57 11.87
C ASN A 146 19.90 -10.42 13.41
N ASP A 147 18.68 -10.28 13.95
CA ASP A 147 18.38 -10.03 15.37
C ASP A 147 18.95 -8.70 15.95
N GLN A 148 19.54 -7.84 15.13
CA GLN A 148 20.01 -6.53 15.56
C GLN A 148 18.98 -5.45 15.23
N PRO A 149 18.63 -4.54 16.15
CA PRO A 149 17.70 -3.44 15.89
C PRO A 149 18.18 -2.55 14.75
N VAL A 150 17.26 -2.17 13.86
CA VAL A 150 17.50 -1.26 12.74
C VAL A 150 16.55 -0.09 12.85
N SER A 151 17.11 1.14 12.76
CA SER A 151 16.33 2.39 12.69
C SER A 151 16.66 3.23 11.45
N GLU A 152 17.82 3.00 10.83
CA GLU A 152 18.21 3.67 9.59
C GLU A 152 17.39 3.11 8.41
N GLY A 153 16.90 4.01 7.55
CA GLY A 153 16.04 3.64 6.42
C GLY A 153 14.61 3.24 6.79
N VAL A 154 14.22 3.37 8.07
CA VAL A 154 12.85 3.12 8.53
C VAL A 154 12.00 4.36 8.33
N SER A 155 10.81 4.17 7.79
CA SER A 155 9.75 5.18 7.72
C SER A 155 8.45 4.62 8.31
N LEU A 156 7.64 5.50 8.89
CA LEU A 156 6.35 5.17 9.47
C LEU A 156 5.30 6.12 8.91
N SER A 157 4.20 5.57 8.40
CA SER A 157 3.08 6.35 7.92
C SER A 157 2.24 6.91 9.08
N ARG A 158 1.28 7.75 8.76
CA ARG A 158 0.19 8.11 9.67
C ARG A 158 -0.77 6.94 9.87
N TYR A 159 -1.70 7.11 10.80
CA TYR A 159 -2.84 6.21 10.95
C TYR A 159 -3.89 6.52 9.89
N TYR A 160 -4.37 5.50 9.20
CA TYR A 160 -5.45 5.59 8.23
C TYR A 160 -6.72 4.97 8.83
N PRO A 161 -7.80 5.77 8.99
CA PRO A 161 -9.05 5.28 9.54
C PRO A 161 -9.77 4.39 8.53
N LYS A 162 -10.49 3.38 9.05
CA LYS A 162 -11.32 2.48 8.25
C LYS A 162 -12.80 2.65 8.60
N LYS A 163 -13.70 2.20 7.73
CA LYS A 163 -15.17 2.28 7.92
C LYS A 163 -15.67 1.51 9.13
N ASP A 164 -14.94 0.48 9.53
CA ASP A 164 -15.24 -0.34 10.72
C ASP A 164 -14.70 0.28 12.03
N GLN A 165 -14.21 1.53 11.98
CA GLN A 165 -13.63 2.28 13.10
C GLN A 165 -12.29 1.72 13.60
N THR A 166 -11.68 0.81 12.87
CA THR A 166 -10.30 0.38 13.08
C THR A 166 -9.33 1.24 12.27
N PHE A 167 -8.04 1.00 12.45
CA PHE A 167 -6.98 1.74 11.77
C PHE A 167 -6.05 0.78 11.04
N HIS A 168 -5.35 1.32 10.05
CA HIS A 168 -4.18 0.68 9.48
C HIS A 168 -3.00 1.63 9.43
N GLN A 169 -1.78 1.08 9.35
CA GLN A 169 -0.54 1.82 9.28
C GLN A 169 0.50 1.03 8.50
N PHE A 170 1.38 1.74 7.82
CA PHE A 170 2.52 1.16 7.11
C PHE A 170 3.82 1.55 7.81
N SER A 171 4.69 0.60 8.05
CA SER A 171 6.09 0.84 8.36
C SER A 171 6.94 0.26 7.25
N SER A 172 7.93 1.00 6.78
CA SER A 172 8.77 0.56 5.68
C SER A 172 10.24 0.67 6.05
N LEU A 173 11.02 -0.32 5.61
CA LEU A 173 12.46 -0.36 5.74
C LEU A 173 13.09 -0.39 4.34
N THR A 174 13.92 0.61 4.01
CA THR A 174 14.80 0.54 2.83
C THR A 174 15.98 -0.36 3.17
N PHE A 175 16.24 -1.38 2.35
CA PHE A 175 17.26 -2.38 2.63
C PHE A 175 17.96 -2.85 1.37
N THR A 176 19.21 -3.28 1.52
CA THR A 176 19.96 -3.99 0.47
C THR A 176 20.27 -5.37 1.00
N PRO A 177 19.59 -6.41 0.51
CA PRO A 177 19.76 -7.77 1.02
C PRO A 177 21.11 -8.36 0.65
N SER A 178 21.69 -9.10 1.57
CA SER A 178 22.83 -9.98 1.35
C SER A 178 22.40 -11.44 1.56
N GLU A 179 23.17 -12.37 1.04
CA GLU A 179 22.91 -13.80 1.22
C GLU A 179 22.90 -14.16 2.72
N GLY A 180 21.82 -14.82 3.15
CA GLY A 180 21.62 -15.22 4.55
C GLY A 180 21.14 -14.11 5.49
N ASP A 181 20.84 -12.91 4.99
CA ASP A 181 20.23 -11.87 5.82
C ASP A 181 18.80 -12.27 6.23
N ILE A 182 18.43 -11.98 7.47
CA ILE A 182 17.09 -12.17 8.01
C ILE A 182 16.57 -10.82 8.48
N TYR A 183 15.38 -10.44 7.99
CA TYR A 183 14.72 -9.21 8.39
C TYR A 183 13.44 -9.53 9.15
N SER A 184 13.16 -8.80 10.22
CA SER A 184 11.89 -8.95 10.93
C SER A 184 11.23 -7.61 11.24
N CYS A 185 9.89 -7.62 11.20
CA CYS A 185 9.02 -6.58 11.71
C CYS A 185 8.29 -7.09 12.94
N THR A 186 8.43 -6.41 14.06
CA THR A 186 7.73 -6.74 15.32
C THR A 186 6.78 -5.62 15.69
N VAL A 187 5.53 -5.99 15.94
CA VAL A 187 4.41 -5.10 16.26
C VAL A 187 3.98 -5.33 17.70
N GLU A 188 3.96 -4.27 18.49
CA GLU A 188 3.43 -4.24 19.86
C GLU A 188 2.14 -3.42 19.90
N HIS A 189 1.11 -3.94 20.56
CA HIS A 189 -0.18 -3.27 20.69
C HIS A 189 -0.87 -3.70 21.97
N SER A 190 -1.67 -2.81 22.57
CA SER A 190 -2.36 -3.05 23.85
C SER A 190 -3.39 -4.18 23.81
N ALA A 191 -3.84 -4.61 22.63
CA ALA A 191 -4.74 -5.74 22.43
C ALA A 191 -4.00 -7.08 22.26
N LEU A 192 -2.66 -7.07 22.16
CA LEU A 192 -1.86 -8.28 22.03
C LEU A 192 -1.29 -8.71 23.38
N GLU A 193 -1.40 -10.00 23.71
CA GLU A 193 -0.73 -10.57 24.89
C GLU A 193 0.79 -10.66 24.72
N THR A 194 1.24 -10.92 23.48
CA THR A 194 2.65 -10.96 23.10
C THR A 194 2.85 -10.23 21.77
N PRO A 195 4.01 -9.58 21.55
CA PRO A 195 4.32 -8.93 20.29
C PRO A 195 4.17 -9.86 19.07
N LYS A 196 3.66 -9.34 17.98
CA LYS A 196 3.47 -10.08 16.72
C LYS A 196 4.67 -9.81 15.80
N THR A 197 5.42 -10.86 15.45
CA THR A 197 6.60 -10.74 14.59
C THR A 197 6.33 -11.39 13.23
N ARG A 198 6.79 -10.76 12.16
CA ARG A 198 6.86 -11.30 10.81
C ARG A 198 8.31 -11.28 10.35
N ILE A 199 8.73 -12.36 9.70
CA ILE A 199 10.09 -12.57 9.26
C ILE A 199 10.13 -12.68 7.74
N LEU A 200 11.13 -12.08 7.12
CA LEU A 200 11.49 -12.27 5.73
C LEU A 200 12.92 -12.82 5.68
N GLU A 201 13.05 -14.00 5.10
CA GLU A 201 14.31 -14.59 4.66
C GLU A 201 14.37 -14.44 3.14
N PRO A 202 15.22 -13.56 2.58
CA PRO A 202 15.36 -13.43 1.14
C PRO A 202 15.85 -14.74 0.52
N ASP A 203 15.00 -15.37 -0.31
CA ASP A 203 15.36 -16.61 -1.01
C ASP A 203 16.25 -16.27 -2.21
N VAL A 204 17.56 -16.44 -2.03
CA VAL A 204 18.59 -16.01 -2.99
C VAL A 204 18.84 -17.02 -4.11
N ASN A 205 18.25 -18.20 -4.01
CA ASN A 205 18.61 -19.36 -4.81
C ASN A 205 17.76 -19.60 -6.05
N ASP A 206 16.76 -18.79 -6.34
CA ASP A 206 15.99 -18.93 -7.58
C ASP A 206 16.08 -17.67 -8.46
N PRO A 207 17.08 -17.59 -9.34
CA PRO A 207 16.93 -16.72 -10.51
C PRO A 207 15.77 -17.32 -11.31
N GLY A 208 14.62 -16.67 -11.25
CA GLY A 208 13.33 -17.10 -11.84
C GLY A 208 13.40 -17.42 -13.34
N ARG A 209 14.24 -18.38 -13.73
CA ARG A 209 14.38 -18.90 -15.09
C ARG A 209 13.21 -19.77 -15.55
N GLY A 210 12.35 -20.15 -14.60
CA GLY A 210 11.18 -20.97 -14.92
C GLY A 210 10.28 -20.31 -15.96
N PRO A 211 9.78 -19.08 -15.76
CA PRO A 211 8.90 -18.40 -16.72
C PRO A 211 9.56 -18.18 -18.08
N ASP A 212 10.84 -17.81 -18.11
CA ASP A 212 11.58 -17.51 -19.35
C ASP A 212 11.77 -18.78 -20.20
N ILE A 213 12.05 -19.93 -19.56
CA ILE A 213 12.17 -21.21 -20.24
C ILE A 213 10.82 -21.65 -20.82
N PHE A 214 9.73 -21.53 -20.06
CA PHE A 214 8.40 -21.86 -20.54
C PHE A 214 7.93 -20.95 -21.67
N CYS A 215 8.22 -19.64 -21.58
CA CYS A 215 7.91 -18.68 -22.63
C CYS A 215 8.73 -18.98 -23.91
N GLY A 216 10.01 -19.25 -23.77
CA GLY A 216 10.89 -19.63 -24.90
C GLY A 216 10.45 -20.91 -25.58
N LEU A 217 10.14 -21.96 -24.83
CA LEU A 217 9.66 -23.24 -25.37
C LEU A 217 8.27 -23.11 -26.01
N GLY A 218 7.36 -22.34 -25.40
CA GLY A 218 6.03 -22.09 -25.96
C GLY A 218 6.07 -21.33 -27.27
N LEU A 219 6.91 -20.31 -27.39
CA LEU A 219 7.11 -19.55 -28.63
C LEU A 219 7.72 -20.42 -29.75
N THR A 220 8.75 -21.21 -29.44
CA THR A 220 9.38 -22.07 -30.44
C THR A 220 8.44 -23.16 -30.94
N LEU A 221 7.69 -23.82 -30.08
CA LEU A 221 6.66 -24.80 -30.45
C LEU A 221 5.53 -24.16 -31.28
N GLY A 222 5.07 -22.96 -30.90
CA GLY A 222 4.06 -22.22 -31.65
C GLY A 222 4.51 -21.88 -33.08
N LEU A 223 5.75 -21.40 -33.23
CA LEU A 223 6.32 -21.10 -34.55
C LEU A 223 6.47 -22.34 -35.40
N LEU A 224 6.89 -23.47 -34.84
CA LEU A 224 7.01 -24.75 -35.56
C LEU A 224 5.63 -25.26 -36.03
N MET A 225 4.61 -25.13 -35.21
CA MET A 225 3.23 -25.52 -35.59
C MET A 225 2.70 -24.66 -36.73
N VAL A 226 2.93 -23.33 -36.68
CA VAL A 226 2.54 -22.42 -37.78
C VAL A 226 3.30 -22.74 -39.05
N ALA A 227 4.61 -22.97 -38.99
CA ALA A 227 5.40 -23.35 -40.15
C ALA A 227 4.95 -24.70 -40.79
N ALA A 228 4.65 -25.68 -39.95
CA ALA A 228 4.09 -26.95 -40.39
C ALA A 228 2.72 -26.83 -41.07
N ALA A 229 1.84 -26.00 -40.49
CA ALA A 229 0.53 -25.72 -41.07
C ALA A 229 0.63 -25.03 -42.45
N VAL A 230 1.49 -24.01 -42.57
CA VAL A 230 1.77 -23.33 -43.84
C VAL A 230 2.33 -24.28 -44.88
N PHE A 231 3.29 -25.15 -44.51
CA PHE A 231 3.87 -26.14 -45.40
C PHE A 231 2.82 -27.14 -45.92
N LEU A 232 1.91 -27.60 -45.05
CA LEU A 232 0.84 -28.51 -45.47
C LEU A 232 -0.15 -27.81 -46.41
N ILE A 233 -0.50 -26.54 -46.17
CA ILE A 233 -1.42 -25.78 -47.03
C ILE A 233 -0.80 -25.55 -48.42
N VAL A 234 0.50 -25.25 -48.50
CA VAL A 234 1.20 -25.07 -49.78
C VAL A 234 1.25 -26.41 -50.53
N LYS A 235 1.63 -27.50 -49.85
CA LYS A 235 1.69 -28.82 -50.47
C LYS A 235 0.34 -29.34 -51.00
N THR A 236 -0.75 -28.99 -50.33
CA THR A 236 -2.11 -29.37 -50.79
C THR A 236 -2.61 -28.50 -51.94
N LYS A 237 -1.95 -27.37 -52.24
CA LYS A 237 -2.29 -26.48 -53.36
C LYS A 237 -1.56 -26.86 -54.67
N ASP A 238 -0.41 -27.50 -54.56
CA ASP A 238 0.47 -27.90 -55.69
C ASP A 238 0.23 -29.36 -56.16
N GLY A 239 -0.67 -30.09 -55.57
CA GLY A 239 -1.13 -31.41 -55.97
C GLY A 239 -2.60 -31.42 -56.34
#